data_11a5a13f54bb029df0054ea701cc6a4a
#
_entry.id   11a5a13f54bb029df0054ea701cc6a4a
#
_cell.length_a   1.000
_cell.length_b   1.000
_cell.length_c   1.000
_cell.angle_alpha   90.00
_cell.angle_beta   90.00
_cell.angle_gamma   90.00
#
_symmetry.space_group_name_H-M   'P 1'
#
loop_
_entity.id
_entity.type
_entity.pdbx_description
1 polymer ?
#
loop_
_entity_poly.entity_id
_entity_poly.type
_entity_poly.pdbx_seq_one_letter_code
_entity_poly.pdbx_strand_id
1 'polypeptide(L)'
;VQALEEATARFLGAKHTVFLTNATAGFEIAFKYANLKPGDEVIAPAITFIATIAYPLALGAKVVLSDVDPRSLNMDPEDVARKITPRTKAIIPVHLGGYPVDMAPIMKLARKHDITVIEDAAHAFGASYRGKMIGTIGHFGSFSFHEVKNITSLGEGGILASTTAFGKELRRARF
;
A
#
# COMPACT_ATOMS: atom_id res chain seq x y z
N VAL A 1 2.77 -21.00 -7.69
CA VAL A 1 2.93 -19.56 -7.46
C VAL A 1 2.44 -18.77 -8.68
N GLN A 2 2.98 -19.00 -9.89
CA GLN A 2 2.63 -18.21 -11.09
C GLN A 2 1.13 -18.24 -11.42
N ALA A 3 0.47 -19.40 -11.39
CA ALA A 3 -0.97 -19.51 -11.64
C ALA A 3 -1.80 -18.68 -10.64
N LEU A 4 -1.37 -18.63 -9.37
CA LEU A 4 -2.02 -17.81 -8.34
C LEU A 4 -1.80 -16.31 -8.61
N GLU A 5 -0.59 -15.91 -9.00
CA GLU A 5 -0.30 -14.53 -9.39
C GLU A 5 -1.20 -14.09 -10.55
N GLU A 6 -1.30 -14.89 -11.60
CA GLU A 6 -2.14 -14.61 -12.76
C GLU A 6 -3.64 -14.56 -12.42
N ALA A 7 -4.12 -15.48 -11.58
CA ALA A 7 -5.51 -15.50 -11.13
C ALA A 7 -5.83 -14.25 -10.30
N THR A 8 -4.93 -13.88 -9.40
CA THR A 8 -5.08 -12.69 -8.56
C THR A 8 -5.01 -11.39 -9.39
N ALA A 9 -4.11 -11.31 -10.37
CA ALA A 9 -4.03 -10.17 -11.28
C ALA A 9 -5.35 -9.98 -12.04
N ARG A 10 -5.93 -11.06 -12.57
CA ARG A 10 -7.25 -11.02 -13.23
C ARG A 10 -8.37 -10.61 -12.28
N PHE A 11 -8.40 -11.18 -11.07
CA PHE A 11 -9.43 -10.87 -10.08
C PHE A 11 -9.40 -9.41 -9.64
N LEU A 12 -8.20 -8.87 -9.36
CA LEU A 12 -8.03 -7.48 -8.93
C LEU A 12 -8.09 -6.47 -10.09
N GLY A 13 -7.95 -6.90 -11.33
CA GLY A 13 -7.73 -5.99 -12.46
C GLY A 13 -6.36 -5.28 -12.41
N ALA A 14 -5.38 -5.89 -11.73
CA ALA A 14 -4.03 -5.38 -11.64
C ALA A 14 -3.20 -5.74 -12.89
N LYS A 15 -2.25 -4.90 -13.27
CA LYS A 15 -1.32 -5.21 -14.38
C LYS A 15 -0.38 -6.36 -14.00
N HIS A 16 0.09 -6.34 -12.76
CA HIS A 16 1.06 -7.30 -12.24
C HIS A 16 0.76 -7.62 -10.79
N THR A 17 0.99 -8.87 -10.42
CA THR A 17 1.00 -9.32 -9.03
C THR A 17 2.21 -10.21 -8.79
N VAL A 18 2.75 -10.14 -7.58
CA VAL A 18 3.85 -10.99 -7.11
C VAL A 18 3.49 -11.58 -5.77
N PHE A 19 3.52 -12.89 -5.65
CA PHE A 19 3.30 -13.59 -4.39
C PHE A 19 4.57 -13.53 -3.53
N LEU A 20 4.39 -13.20 -2.26
CA LEU A 20 5.43 -12.95 -1.27
C LEU A 20 5.15 -13.74 0.02
N THR A 21 6.11 -13.76 0.91
CA THR A 21 5.95 -14.40 2.23
C THR A 21 4.92 -13.69 3.11
N ASN A 22 4.76 -12.37 2.98
CA ASN A 22 3.80 -11.56 3.73
C ASN A 22 3.64 -10.17 3.09
N ALA A 23 2.69 -9.36 3.58
CA ALA A 23 2.49 -8.00 3.10
C ALA A 23 3.67 -7.07 3.43
N THR A 24 4.40 -7.30 4.51
CA THR A 24 5.56 -6.49 4.92
C THR A 24 6.63 -6.49 3.84
N ALA A 25 6.93 -7.66 3.25
CA ALA A 25 7.84 -7.76 2.11
C ALA A 25 7.34 -6.97 0.89
N GLY A 26 6.02 -6.89 0.70
CA GLY A 26 5.41 -6.06 -0.35
C GLY A 26 5.66 -4.57 -0.14
N PHE A 27 5.54 -4.08 1.10
CA PHE A 27 5.87 -2.68 1.42
C PHE A 27 7.34 -2.37 1.15
N GLU A 28 8.25 -3.25 1.55
CA GLU A 28 9.68 -3.07 1.29
C GLU A 28 9.96 -2.89 -0.21
N ILE A 29 9.41 -3.76 -1.05
CA ILE A 29 9.57 -3.68 -2.51
C ILE A 29 8.97 -2.38 -3.04
N ALA A 30 7.77 -1.99 -2.61
CA ALA A 30 7.10 -0.79 -3.06
C ALA A 30 7.87 0.49 -2.68
N PHE A 31 8.43 0.56 -1.47
CA PHE A 31 9.25 1.69 -1.03
C PHE A 31 10.60 1.75 -1.76
N LYS A 32 11.24 0.61 -2.04
CA LYS A 32 12.45 0.55 -2.90
C LYS A 32 12.16 1.10 -4.30
N TYR A 33 10.99 0.75 -4.86
CA TYR A 33 10.56 1.32 -6.13
C TYR A 33 10.33 2.82 -6.06
N ALA A 34 9.72 3.33 -4.98
CA ALA A 34 9.56 4.77 -4.75
C ALA A 34 10.90 5.50 -4.55
N ASN A 35 12.02 4.77 -4.59
CA ASN A 35 13.36 5.29 -4.38
C ASN A 35 13.49 6.07 -3.06
N LEU A 36 12.83 5.55 -2.02
CA LEU A 36 12.85 6.14 -0.68
C LEU A 36 14.28 6.14 -0.12
N LYS A 37 14.68 7.25 0.47
CA LYS A 37 16.02 7.47 1.03
C LYS A 37 15.95 7.96 2.47
N PRO A 38 17.04 7.81 3.24
CA PRO A 38 17.15 8.45 4.54
C PRO A 38 16.85 9.96 4.47
N GLY A 39 16.01 10.45 5.39
CA GLY A 39 15.58 11.84 5.44
C GLY A 39 14.37 12.21 4.56
N ASP A 40 13.94 11.34 3.64
CA ASP A 40 12.65 11.48 2.96
C ASP A 40 11.49 11.32 3.96
N GLU A 41 10.30 11.78 3.58
CA GLU A 41 9.11 11.68 4.40
C GLU A 41 8.08 10.73 3.79
N VAL A 42 7.46 9.90 4.66
CA VAL A 42 6.33 9.01 4.32
C VAL A 42 5.15 9.40 5.20
N ILE A 43 3.99 9.69 4.60
CA ILE A 43 2.77 9.96 5.34
C ILE A 43 1.99 8.66 5.52
N ALA A 44 1.71 8.31 6.78
CA ALA A 44 0.92 7.13 7.17
C ALA A 44 -0.15 7.52 8.20
N PRO A 45 -1.28 6.80 8.32
CA PRO A 45 -2.27 7.11 9.34
C PRO A 45 -1.75 6.79 10.75
N ALA A 46 -2.25 7.54 11.75
CA ALA A 46 -1.89 7.32 13.15
C ALA A 46 -2.39 5.96 13.69
N ILE A 47 -3.43 5.38 13.07
CA ILE A 47 -3.95 4.06 13.40
C ILE A 47 -3.53 3.08 12.30
N THR A 48 -2.54 2.24 12.61
CA THR A 48 -2.05 1.21 11.68
C THR A 48 -1.27 0.12 12.42
N PHE A 49 -0.96 -0.96 11.71
CA PHE A 49 -0.02 -1.97 12.17
C PHE A 49 1.40 -1.55 11.85
N ILE A 50 2.36 -1.92 12.70
CA ILE A 50 3.77 -1.48 12.58
C ILE A 50 4.39 -1.83 11.21
N ALA A 51 3.98 -2.91 10.56
CA ALA A 51 4.53 -3.33 9.27
C ALA A 51 4.38 -2.25 8.18
N THR A 52 3.32 -1.44 8.23
CA THR A 52 3.07 -0.33 7.30
C THR A 52 4.23 0.66 7.24
N ILE A 53 4.91 0.88 8.38
CA ILE A 53 5.94 1.91 8.55
C ILE A 53 7.32 1.35 8.91
N ALA A 54 7.44 0.04 9.11
CA ALA A 54 8.69 -0.58 9.56
C ALA A 54 9.86 -0.33 8.61
N TYR A 55 9.67 -0.50 7.30
CA TYR A 55 10.74 -0.28 6.33
C TYR A 55 11.19 1.19 6.24
N PRO A 56 10.30 2.19 6.14
CA PRO A 56 10.69 3.60 6.21
C PRO A 56 11.51 3.93 7.45
N LEU A 57 11.08 3.47 8.63
CA LEU A 57 11.81 3.71 9.88
C LEU A 57 13.20 3.06 9.87
N ALA A 58 13.29 1.79 9.44
CA ALA A 58 14.57 1.08 9.36
C ALA A 58 15.54 1.73 8.36
N LEU A 59 15.01 2.34 7.30
CA LEU A 59 15.79 3.06 6.30
C LEU A 59 16.29 4.42 6.80
N GLY A 60 15.74 4.97 7.89
CA GLY A 60 16.02 6.33 8.36
C GLY A 60 15.20 7.41 7.65
N ALA A 61 14.10 7.04 7.00
CA ALA A 61 13.10 7.99 6.54
C ALA A 61 12.22 8.45 7.71
N LYS A 62 11.65 9.64 7.59
CA LYS A 62 10.76 10.20 8.59
C LYS A 62 9.32 9.77 8.31
N VAL A 63 8.69 9.10 9.26
CA VAL A 63 7.26 8.83 9.21
C VAL A 63 6.50 10.04 9.79
N VAL A 64 5.62 10.59 8.97
CA VAL A 64 4.71 11.69 9.32
C VAL A 64 3.33 11.10 9.51
N LEU A 65 2.83 11.09 10.74
CA LEU A 65 1.52 10.52 11.03
C LEU A 65 0.42 11.52 10.64
N SER A 66 -0.53 11.08 9.80
CA SER A 66 -1.77 11.80 9.57
C SER A 66 -2.83 11.43 10.59
N ASP A 67 -3.71 12.37 10.88
CA ASP A 67 -4.91 12.09 11.64
C ASP A 67 -5.87 11.19 10.85
N VAL A 68 -6.90 10.69 11.52
CA VAL A 68 -7.90 9.79 10.95
C VAL A 68 -9.29 10.39 11.06
N ASP A 69 -10.16 10.08 10.10
CA ASP A 69 -11.59 10.40 10.20
C ASP A 69 -12.20 9.60 11.35
N PRO A 70 -12.87 10.23 12.31
CA PRO A 70 -13.36 9.56 13.52
C PRO A 70 -14.47 8.52 13.27
N ARG A 71 -15.11 8.53 12.10
CA ARG A 71 -16.17 7.58 11.74
C ARG A 71 -15.62 6.33 11.07
N SER A 72 -14.62 6.49 10.22
CA SER A 72 -14.02 5.39 9.45
C SER A 72 -12.73 4.86 10.06
N LEU A 73 -12.05 5.65 10.91
CA LEU A 73 -10.72 5.43 11.43
C LEU A 73 -9.63 5.34 10.33
N ASN A 74 -9.99 5.67 9.11
CA ASN A 74 -9.08 5.74 7.99
C ASN A 74 -8.40 7.11 7.91
N MET A 75 -7.28 7.18 7.20
CA MET A 75 -6.50 8.39 6.95
C MET A 75 -7.39 9.56 6.50
N ASP A 76 -7.25 10.72 7.17
CA ASP A 76 -7.94 11.94 6.80
C ASP A 76 -7.20 12.66 5.65
N PRO A 77 -7.81 12.77 4.46
CA PRO A 77 -7.18 13.42 3.31
C PRO A 77 -6.88 14.91 3.52
N GLU A 78 -7.64 15.60 4.36
CA GLU A 78 -7.39 17.02 4.66
C GLU A 78 -6.12 17.17 5.51
N ASP A 79 -5.93 16.28 6.48
CA ASP A 79 -4.71 16.28 7.28
C ASP A 79 -3.49 15.86 6.46
N VAL A 80 -3.64 14.88 5.57
CA VAL A 80 -2.59 14.53 4.59
C VAL A 80 -2.18 15.77 3.80
N ALA A 81 -3.14 16.55 3.28
CA ALA A 81 -2.85 17.74 2.49
C ALA A 81 -2.03 18.78 3.28
N ARG A 82 -2.31 18.95 4.59
CA ARG A 82 -1.56 19.86 5.47
C ARG A 82 -0.13 19.39 5.75
N LYS A 83 0.14 18.09 5.66
CA LYS A 83 1.41 17.46 6.03
C LYS A 83 2.35 17.19 4.87
N ILE A 84 1.91 17.40 3.63
CA ILE A 84 2.78 17.28 2.45
C ILE A 84 3.87 18.35 2.47
N THR A 85 5.12 17.92 2.31
CA THR A 85 6.29 18.79 2.16
C THR A 85 7.07 18.41 0.89
N PRO A 86 8.07 19.19 0.45
CA PRO A 86 8.94 18.79 -0.67
C PRO A 86 9.72 17.49 -0.45
N ARG A 87 9.81 17.01 0.81
CA ARG A 87 10.45 15.74 1.16
C ARG A 87 9.49 14.55 1.14
N THR A 88 8.18 14.79 1.01
CA THR A 88 7.19 13.69 0.97
C THR A 88 7.37 12.86 -0.30
N LYS A 89 7.74 11.59 -0.16
CA LYS A 89 7.97 10.65 -1.26
C LYS A 89 6.87 9.63 -1.41
N ALA A 90 6.21 9.27 -0.31
CA ALA A 90 5.12 8.30 -0.36
C ALA A 90 3.98 8.66 0.61
N ILE A 91 2.77 8.27 0.23
CA ILE A 91 1.60 8.21 1.11
C ILE A 91 1.18 6.74 1.15
N ILE A 92 0.95 6.24 2.36
CA ILE A 92 0.51 4.86 2.57
C ILE A 92 -0.86 4.83 3.26
N PRO A 93 -1.97 4.94 2.50
CA PRO A 93 -3.31 4.76 3.03
C PRO A 93 -3.52 3.30 3.49
N VAL A 94 -4.13 3.13 4.66
CA VAL A 94 -4.45 1.82 5.24
C VAL A 94 -5.95 1.62 5.18
N HIS A 95 -6.41 0.57 4.51
CA HIS A 95 -7.82 0.21 4.44
C HIS A 95 -8.20 -0.60 5.68
N LEU A 96 -8.37 0.10 6.81
CA LEU A 96 -8.52 -0.49 8.13
C LEU A 96 -9.77 -1.38 8.21
N GLY A 97 -9.60 -2.61 8.71
CA GLY A 97 -10.69 -3.58 8.79
C GLY A 97 -11.34 -3.94 7.45
N GLY A 98 -10.69 -3.62 6.31
CA GLY A 98 -11.23 -3.81 4.96
C GLY A 98 -12.14 -2.66 4.49
N TYR A 99 -12.35 -1.62 5.32
CA TYR A 99 -13.11 -0.45 4.91
C TYR A 99 -12.25 0.49 4.05
N PRO A 100 -12.69 0.83 2.82
CA PRO A 100 -11.87 1.61 1.90
C PRO A 100 -11.60 3.04 2.40
N VAL A 101 -10.35 3.49 2.30
CA VAL A 101 -10.00 4.91 2.40
C VAL A 101 -10.67 5.70 1.27
N ASP A 102 -11.04 6.95 1.48
CA ASP A 102 -11.42 7.85 0.39
C ASP A 102 -10.21 8.16 -0.49
N MET A 103 -9.99 7.30 -1.48
CA MET A 103 -8.80 7.32 -2.35
C MET A 103 -8.79 8.49 -3.33
N ALA A 104 -9.95 9.06 -3.69
CA ALA A 104 -10.01 10.09 -4.72
C ALA A 104 -9.22 11.36 -4.34
N PRO A 105 -9.40 11.95 -3.14
CA PRO A 105 -8.60 13.10 -2.71
C PRO A 105 -7.12 12.74 -2.52
N ILE A 106 -6.80 11.55 -1.98
CA ILE A 106 -5.41 11.08 -1.82
C ILE A 106 -4.70 11.01 -3.17
N MET A 107 -5.32 10.39 -4.17
CA MET A 107 -4.75 10.30 -5.53
C MET A 107 -4.64 11.67 -6.23
N LYS A 108 -5.54 12.61 -5.92
CA LYS A 108 -5.43 13.99 -6.42
C LYS A 108 -4.20 14.68 -5.85
N LEU A 109 -3.97 14.56 -4.54
CA LEU A 109 -2.77 15.10 -3.87
C LEU A 109 -1.51 14.45 -4.41
N ALA A 110 -1.48 13.14 -4.51
CA ALA A 110 -0.33 12.38 -5.00
C ALA A 110 0.09 12.80 -6.41
N ARG A 111 -0.87 12.95 -7.33
CA ARG A 111 -0.59 13.44 -8.70
C ARG A 111 -0.08 14.87 -8.72
N LYS A 112 -0.64 15.76 -7.87
CA LYS A 112 -0.23 17.17 -7.80
C LYS A 112 1.21 17.34 -7.34
N HIS A 113 1.68 16.45 -6.47
CA HIS A 113 2.99 16.57 -5.81
C HIS A 113 4.00 15.49 -6.23
N ASP A 114 3.67 14.67 -7.24
CA ASP A 114 4.49 13.54 -7.74
C ASP A 114 4.88 12.56 -6.63
N ILE A 115 3.88 12.17 -5.82
CA ILE A 115 4.07 11.30 -4.65
C ILE A 115 3.60 9.88 -4.99
N THR A 116 4.39 8.87 -4.62
CA THR A 116 3.99 7.47 -4.76
C THR A 116 2.90 7.10 -3.72
N VAL A 117 1.83 6.43 -4.16
CA VAL A 117 0.80 5.89 -3.27
C VAL A 117 0.95 4.38 -3.18
N ILE A 118 1.10 3.88 -1.95
CA ILE A 118 1.23 2.46 -1.62
C ILE A 118 0.04 2.10 -0.72
N GLU A 119 -0.93 1.36 -1.24
CA GLU A 119 -2.11 0.96 -0.47
C GLU A 119 -1.75 -0.17 0.49
N ASP A 120 -1.93 0.03 1.79
CA ASP A 120 -1.96 -1.06 2.75
C ASP A 120 -3.35 -1.71 2.69
N ALA A 121 -3.43 -2.78 1.92
CA ALA A 121 -4.63 -3.56 1.68
C ALA A 121 -4.63 -4.89 2.46
N ALA A 122 -3.83 -4.97 3.55
CA ALA A 122 -3.65 -6.21 4.33
C ALA A 122 -4.96 -6.76 4.91
N HIS A 123 -6.01 -5.94 5.03
CA HIS A 123 -7.36 -6.33 5.50
C HIS A 123 -8.42 -6.30 4.39
N ALA A 124 -8.05 -5.91 3.15
CA ALA A 124 -9.01 -5.43 2.17
C ALA A 124 -9.04 -6.24 0.86
N PHE A 125 -8.57 -7.51 0.87
CA PHE A 125 -8.65 -8.34 -0.32
C PHE A 125 -10.11 -8.55 -0.74
N GLY A 126 -10.46 -8.17 -1.97
CA GLY A 126 -11.83 -8.22 -2.48
C GLY A 126 -12.68 -6.99 -2.21
N ALA A 127 -12.22 -6.03 -1.41
CA ALA A 127 -12.91 -4.76 -1.23
C ALA A 127 -12.76 -3.85 -2.47
N SER A 128 -13.72 -2.93 -2.65
CA SER A 128 -13.70 -1.99 -3.78
C SER A 128 -14.07 -0.57 -3.35
N TYR A 129 -13.52 0.41 -4.07
CA TYR A 129 -13.84 1.82 -3.91
C TYR A 129 -14.24 2.38 -5.28
N ARG A 130 -15.49 2.86 -5.39
CA ARG A 130 -16.07 3.42 -6.64
C ARG A 130 -15.87 2.52 -7.87
N GLY A 131 -16.09 1.21 -7.68
CA GLY A 131 -16.00 0.21 -8.74
C GLY A 131 -14.58 -0.24 -9.10
N LYS A 132 -13.55 0.22 -8.39
CA LYS A 132 -12.16 -0.24 -8.53
C LYS A 132 -11.76 -1.08 -7.32
N MET A 133 -11.07 -2.18 -7.56
CA MET A 133 -10.57 -3.02 -6.48
C MET A 133 -9.52 -2.26 -5.66
N ILE A 134 -9.63 -2.34 -4.33
CA ILE A 134 -8.60 -1.85 -3.43
C ILE A 134 -7.28 -2.55 -3.74
N GLY A 135 -6.16 -1.84 -3.56
CA GLY A 135 -4.82 -2.29 -3.93
C GLY A 135 -4.47 -2.09 -5.40
N THR A 136 -5.39 -1.50 -6.20
CA THR A 136 -5.16 -1.19 -7.61
C THR A 136 -5.47 0.27 -7.98
N ILE A 137 -5.69 1.12 -6.99
CA ILE A 137 -6.01 2.54 -7.16
C ILE A 137 -4.75 3.38 -7.10
N GLY A 138 -3.86 3.07 -6.15
CA GLY A 138 -2.53 3.63 -6.04
C GLY A 138 -1.54 3.05 -7.05
N HIS A 139 -0.27 3.25 -6.81
CA HIS A 139 0.81 2.67 -7.63
C HIS A 139 1.06 1.21 -7.27
N PHE A 140 0.94 0.89 -5.98
CA PHE A 140 1.07 -0.44 -5.41
C PHE A 140 -0.02 -0.70 -4.39
N GLY A 141 -0.38 -1.98 -4.22
CA GLY A 141 -1.22 -2.45 -3.13
C GLY A 141 -0.65 -3.73 -2.54
N SER A 142 -0.43 -3.76 -1.22
CA SER A 142 0.08 -4.92 -0.53
C SER A 142 -1.00 -5.60 0.29
N PHE A 143 -1.21 -6.89 0.04
CA PHE A 143 -2.21 -7.74 0.69
C PHE A 143 -1.54 -8.77 1.58
N SER A 144 -2.18 -9.09 2.69
CA SER A 144 -1.75 -10.15 3.61
C SER A 144 -2.68 -11.34 3.51
N PHE A 145 -2.08 -12.53 3.49
CA PHE A 145 -2.77 -13.82 3.60
C PHE A 145 -2.34 -14.58 4.87
N HIS A 146 -1.89 -13.83 5.89
CA HIS A 146 -1.65 -14.37 7.22
C HIS A 146 -2.93 -15.05 7.76
N GLU A 147 -2.77 -16.03 8.65
CA GLU A 147 -3.88 -16.84 9.18
C GLU A 147 -5.07 -16.06 9.75
N VAL A 148 -4.84 -14.85 10.31
CA VAL A 148 -5.89 -14.01 10.91
C VAL A 148 -6.56 -13.06 9.91
N LYS A 149 -6.22 -13.11 8.62
CA LYS A 149 -6.79 -12.21 7.61
C LYS A 149 -8.08 -12.76 7.01
N ASN A 150 -8.83 -11.90 6.31
CA ASN A 150 -10.10 -12.26 5.66
C ASN A 150 -9.96 -13.37 4.61
N ILE A 151 -8.78 -13.50 3.99
CA ILE A 151 -8.36 -14.67 3.17
C ILE A 151 -6.97 -15.06 3.65
N THR A 152 -6.75 -16.37 3.82
CA THR A 152 -5.51 -16.91 4.35
C THR A 152 -4.90 -17.94 3.42
N SER A 153 -3.58 -18.09 3.47
CA SER A 153 -2.80 -19.16 2.81
C SER A 153 -2.42 -20.31 3.76
N LEU A 154 -3.19 -20.53 4.83
CA LEU A 154 -2.94 -21.55 5.86
C LEU A 154 -1.63 -21.31 6.66
N GLY A 155 -1.28 -20.06 6.87
CA GLY A 155 -0.06 -19.65 7.57
C GLY A 155 0.33 -18.25 7.15
N GLU A 156 1.47 -18.11 6.51
CA GLU A 156 1.97 -16.84 6.02
C GLU A 156 1.84 -16.71 4.50
N GLY A 157 1.53 -15.51 4.04
CA GLY A 157 1.46 -15.19 2.62
C GLY A 157 1.15 -13.72 2.39
N GLY A 158 1.51 -13.23 1.22
CA GLY A 158 1.15 -11.90 0.78
C GLY A 158 1.21 -11.77 -0.73
N ILE A 159 0.59 -10.73 -1.24
CA ILE A 159 0.69 -10.34 -2.65
C ILE A 159 0.94 -8.84 -2.73
N LEU A 160 1.90 -8.47 -3.56
CA LEU A 160 2.06 -7.10 -4.03
C LEU A 160 1.42 -7.00 -5.42
N ALA A 161 0.41 -6.14 -5.55
CA ALA A 161 -0.19 -5.74 -6.81
C ALA A 161 0.42 -4.42 -7.28
N SER A 162 0.56 -4.25 -8.59
CA SER A 162 1.05 -3.01 -9.20
C SER A 162 0.21 -2.62 -10.41
N THR A 163 -0.05 -1.31 -10.52
CA THR A 163 -0.67 -0.68 -11.68
C THR A 163 0.37 -0.09 -12.64
N THR A 164 1.64 -0.05 -12.22
CA THR A 164 2.76 0.51 -12.99
C THR A 164 3.33 -0.49 -14.01
N ALA A 165 4.18 -0.03 -14.93
CA ALA A 165 4.83 -0.89 -15.94
C ALA A 165 5.90 -1.84 -15.35
N PHE A 166 6.19 -1.75 -14.07
CA PHE A 166 7.32 -2.37 -13.36
C PHE A 166 7.18 -3.88 -13.08
N GLY A 167 6.14 -4.52 -13.56
CA GLY A 167 5.79 -5.90 -13.17
C GLY A 167 6.81 -6.99 -13.44
N LYS A 168 7.65 -6.84 -14.48
CA LYS A 168 8.71 -7.84 -14.74
C LYS A 168 9.82 -7.80 -13.70
N GLU A 169 10.11 -6.62 -13.15
CA GLU A 169 11.16 -6.40 -12.16
C GLU A 169 10.69 -6.77 -10.75
N LEU A 170 9.39 -6.65 -10.45
CA LEU A 170 8.82 -7.07 -9.16
C LEU A 170 9.09 -8.56 -8.87
N ARG A 171 9.04 -9.42 -9.89
CA ARG A 171 9.34 -10.85 -9.70
C ARG A 171 10.81 -11.10 -9.33
N ARG A 172 11.72 -10.26 -9.79
CA ARG A 172 13.15 -10.33 -9.42
C ARG A 172 13.41 -9.81 -8.01
N ALA A 173 12.62 -8.84 -7.56
CA ALA A 173 12.73 -8.27 -6.22
C ALA A 173 12.29 -9.25 -5.10
N ARG A 174 11.68 -10.39 -5.44
CA ARG A 174 11.31 -11.45 -4.50
C ARG A 174 12.51 -12.27 -4.00
N PHE A 175 13.61 -12.27 -4.74
CA PHE A 175 14.86 -12.96 -4.46
C PHE A 175 15.97 -11.91 -4.17
#